data_9bb62d7309c60d4421f6e376ce761482
#
_entry.id   9bb62d7309c60d4421f6e376ce761482
#
_cell.length_a   1.000
_cell.length_b   1.000
_cell.length_c   1.000
_cell.angle_alpha   90.00
_cell.angle_beta   90.00
_cell.angle_gamma   90.00
#
_symmetry.space_group_name_H-M   'P 1'
#
loop_
_entity.id
_entity.type
_entity.pdbx_description
1 polymer ?
#
loop_
_entity_poly.entity_id
_entity_poly.type
_entity_poly.pdbx_seq_one_letter_code
_entity_poly.pdbx_strand_id
1 'polypeptide(L)'
;LNHRNHASLVMWSIGNEIPEQWTDDGWGTREAIRLQTIIHNLDSYPDNGRWIHPVTQGMDNADGAIANGFAQVMDVPGYNYRVHRYDDGIKSIPQQFLLGSETASTVSSRGVYKFPVQLRPGVTYADGQCSSYDTEYCPWSCTPDDDFLIQDDREWTIGQFVWTGFDYLGEPTPYDEYWPSRSSYFGICDLAGLPK
;
A
#
# COMPACT_ATOMS: atom_id res chain seq x y z
N LEU A 1 10.60 -20.66 -6.30
CA LEU A 1 11.38 -21.18 -7.43
C LEU A 1 10.60 -21.17 -8.75
N ASN A 2 9.31 -21.54 -8.74
CA ASN A 2 8.52 -21.71 -9.98
C ASN A 2 8.32 -20.43 -10.79
N HIS A 3 8.34 -19.26 -10.15
CA HIS A 3 8.01 -17.98 -10.78
C HIS A 3 9.22 -17.05 -11.02
N ARG A 4 10.40 -17.38 -10.52
CA ARG A 4 11.57 -16.49 -10.57
C ARG A 4 12.03 -16.09 -11.97
N ASN A 5 11.69 -16.88 -12.97
CA ASN A 5 12.09 -16.65 -14.37
C ASN A 5 10.99 -16.00 -15.23
N HIS A 6 9.91 -15.53 -14.61
CA HIS A 6 8.88 -14.81 -15.37
C HIS A 6 9.35 -13.39 -15.66
N ALA A 7 9.28 -12.98 -16.92
CA ALA A 7 9.70 -11.64 -17.35
C ALA A 7 8.89 -10.49 -16.71
N SER A 8 7.70 -10.78 -16.21
CA SER A 8 6.84 -9.85 -15.49
C SER A 8 7.17 -9.70 -14.01
N LEU A 9 8.03 -10.55 -13.45
CA LEU A 9 8.44 -10.44 -12.06
C LEU A 9 9.43 -9.28 -11.91
N VAL A 10 9.09 -8.31 -11.09
CA VAL A 10 9.90 -7.11 -10.83
C VAL A 10 10.52 -7.16 -9.43
N MET A 11 9.73 -7.60 -8.44
CA MET A 11 10.16 -7.70 -7.05
C MET A 11 9.31 -8.73 -6.29
N TRP A 12 9.78 -9.14 -5.13
CA TRP A 12 9.08 -10.04 -4.21
C TRP A 12 8.56 -9.26 -3.00
N SER A 13 7.32 -9.50 -2.59
CA SER A 13 6.83 -9.04 -1.30
C SER A 13 6.88 -10.17 -0.29
N ILE A 14 7.41 -9.91 0.91
CA ILE A 14 7.47 -10.87 2.02
C ILE A 14 6.35 -10.70 3.04
N GLY A 15 5.51 -9.69 2.87
CA GLY A 15 4.36 -9.45 3.74
C GLY A 15 3.70 -8.11 3.45
N ASN A 16 2.54 -7.91 4.08
CA ASN A 16 1.79 -6.66 4.03
C ASN A 16 1.17 -6.37 5.39
N GLU A 17 1.42 -5.17 5.93
CA GLU A 17 0.85 -4.67 7.19
C GLU A 17 0.93 -5.67 8.37
N ILE A 18 2.02 -6.42 8.43
CA ILE A 18 2.20 -7.44 9.46
C ILE A 18 2.38 -6.80 10.84
N PRO A 19 1.86 -7.42 11.92
CA PRO A 19 1.98 -6.86 13.27
C PRO A 19 3.43 -6.66 13.74
N GLU A 20 4.36 -7.43 13.22
CA GLU A 20 5.76 -7.42 13.61
C GLU A 20 6.48 -6.10 13.33
N GLN A 21 5.97 -5.27 12.42
CA GLN A 21 6.48 -3.91 12.24
C GLN A 21 6.23 -2.98 13.46
N TRP A 22 5.34 -3.40 14.38
CA TRP A 22 4.99 -2.67 15.59
C TRP A 22 5.78 -3.12 16.81
N THR A 23 6.56 -4.21 16.72
CA THR A 23 7.22 -4.80 17.88
C THR A 23 8.57 -4.18 18.16
N ASP A 24 8.89 -3.96 19.43
CA ASP A 24 10.16 -3.38 19.89
C ASP A 24 11.20 -4.41 20.31
N ASP A 25 10.85 -5.71 20.30
CA ASP A 25 11.73 -6.80 20.72
C ASP A 25 12.71 -7.28 19.63
N GLY A 26 12.63 -6.65 18.45
CA GLY A 26 13.44 -6.98 17.29
C GLY A 26 13.08 -8.31 16.61
N TRP A 27 11.99 -8.96 17.03
CA TRP A 27 11.57 -10.23 16.43
C TRP A 27 11.15 -10.02 14.96
N GLY A 28 10.36 -8.99 14.70
CA GLY A 28 9.90 -8.66 13.35
C GLY A 28 11.07 -8.37 12.40
N THR A 29 12.04 -7.59 12.83
CA THR A 29 13.25 -7.29 12.07
C THR A 29 14.05 -8.56 11.75
N ARG A 30 14.22 -9.45 12.73
CA ARG A 30 14.93 -10.74 12.51
C ARG A 30 14.18 -11.63 11.52
N GLU A 31 12.86 -11.69 11.60
CA GLU A 31 12.05 -12.48 10.69
C GLU A 31 12.06 -11.92 9.27
N ALA A 32 12.01 -10.60 9.12
CA ALA A 32 12.15 -9.93 7.83
C ALA A 32 13.52 -10.24 7.20
N ILE A 33 14.61 -10.17 7.95
CA ILE A 33 15.96 -10.55 7.49
C ILE A 33 15.97 -12.00 7.04
N ARG A 34 15.36 -12.91 7.82
CA ARG A 34 15.28 -14.33 7.48
C ARG A 34 14.55 -14.58 6.18
N LEU A 35 13.38 -13.96 6.00
CA LEU A 35 12.57 -14.13 4.80
C LEU A 35 13.24 -13.53 3.56
N GLN A 36 13.79 -12.33 3.67
CA GLN A 36 14.54 -11.69 2.59
C GLN A 36 15.76 -12.54 2.19
N THR A 37 16.50 -13.07 3.17
CA THR A 37 17.63 -13.97 2.91
C THR A 37 17.22 -15.23 2.16
N ILE A 38 16.07 -15.81 2.50
CA ILE A 38 15.53 -16.98 1.76
C ILE A 38 15.26 -16.61 0.30
N ILE A 39 14.63 -15.48 0.06
CA ILE A 39 14.33 -15.00 -1.30
C ILE A 39 15.64 -14.79 -2.07
N HIS A 40 16.59 -14.04 -1.52
CA HIS A 40 17.87 -13.75 -2.15
C HIS A 40 18.65 -15.03 -2.52
N ASN A 41 18.63 -16.04 -1.64
CA ASN A 41 19.30 -17.33 -1.90
C ASN A 41 18.61 -18.16 -2.99
N LEU A 42 17.28 -18.11 -3.05
CA LEU A 42 16.51 -18.90 -4.02
C LEU A 42 16.35 -18.19 -5.37
N ASP A 43 16.43 -16.86 -5.36
CA ASP A 43 16.30 -16.01 -6.54
C ASP A 43 17.63 -15.33 -6.86
N SER A 44 18.64 -16.15 -7.16
CA SER A 44 20.01 -15.71 -7.42
C SER A 44 20.55 -16.31 -8.71
N TYR A 45 21.56 -15.65 -9.25
CA TYR A 45 22.34 -16.15 -10.39
C TYR A 45 23.20 -17.35 -9.97
N PRO A 46 23.18 -18.47 -10.72
CA PRO A 46 23.92 -19.67 -10.37
C PRO A 46 25.46 -19.52 -10.37
N ASP A 47 25.96 -18.57 -11.16
CA ASP A 47 27.39 -18.37 -11.38
C ASP A 47 28.09 -17.53 -10.30
N ASN A 48 27.36 -16.61 -9.65
CA ASN A 48 27.97 -15.67 -8.71
C ASN A 48 27.18 -15.46 -7.42
N GLY A 49 26.00 -16.09 -7.28
CA GLY A 49 25.15 -16.00 -6.09
C GLY A 49 24.48 -14.62 -5.86
N ARG A 50 24.63 -13.69 -6.81
CA ARG A 50 23.95 -12.39 -6.71
C ARG A 50 22.45 -12.61 -6.88
N TRP A 51 21.65 -12.00 -5.98
CA TRP A 51 20.18 -12.01 -6.11
C TRP A 51 19.72 -11.25 -7.37
N ILE A 52 18.55 -11.64 -7.89
CA ILE A 52 18.01 -11.15 -9.16
C ILE A 52 16.98 -10.05 -8.91
N HIS A 53 15.94 -10.36 -8.11
CA HIS A 53 14.85 -9.43 -7.85
C HIS A 53 14.89 -8.94 -6.40
N PRO A 54 14.62 -7.64 -6.17
CA PRO A 54 14.60 -7.08 -4.83
C PRO A 54 13.39 -7.55 -4.02
N VAL A 55 13.49 -7.36 -2.71
CA VAL A 55 12.45 -7.73 -1.74
C VAL A 55 11.84 -6.47 -1.14
N THR A 56 10.51 -6.44 -1.07
CA THR A 56 9.71 -5.38 -0.47
C THR A 56 8.74 -5.92 0.57
N GLN A 57 8.13 -5.01 1.30
CA GLN A 57 6.96 -5.23 2.15
C GLN A 57 6.19 -3.92 2.29
N GLY A 58 4.85 -4.00 2.31
CA GLY A 58 3.98 -2.87 2.60
C GLY A 58 3.91 -2.59 4.10
N MET A 59 4.23 -1.37 4.53
CA MET A 59 4.26 -0.95 5.92
C MET A 59 3.29 0.20 6.16
N ASP A 60 2.31 0.02 7.04
CA ASP A 60 1.37 1.06 7.45
C ASP A 60 1.82 1.85 8.70
N ASN A 61 2.86 1.37 9.39
CA ASN A 61 3.48 2.03 10.55
C ASN A 61 4.91 2.49 10.23
N ALA A 62 5.05 3.51 9.39
CA ALA A 62 6.35 4.02 8.97
C ALA A 62 7.27 4.42 10.14
N ASP A 63 6.72 5.12 11.15
CA ASP A 63 7.50 5.58 12.30
C ASP A 63 8.02 4.42 13.15
N GLY A 64 7.16 3.46 13.47
CA GLY A 64 7.54 2.27 14.22
C GLY A 64 8.55 1.40 13.47
N ALA A 65 8.31 1.18 12.18
CA ALA A 65 9.19 0.40 11.32
C ALA A 65 10.58 1.03 11.15
N ILE A 66 10.66 2.36 11.15
CA ILE A 66 11.94 3.08 11.16
C ILE A 66 12.63 2.94 12.54
N ALA A 67 11.87 3.16 13.63
CA ALA A 67 12.41 3.17 14.98
C ALA A 67 13.01 1.82 15.40
N ASN A 68 12.38 0.72 15.02
CA ASN A 68 12.82 -0.65 15.37
C ASN A 68 13.76 -1.30 14.34
N GLY A 69 14.09 -0.59 13.25
CA GLY A 69 14.99 -1.09 12.20
C GLY A 69 14.33 -1.99 11.14
N PHE A 70 13.03 -2.18 11.20
CA PHE A 70 12.30 -3.04 10.25
C PHE A 70 12.34 -2.50 8.82
N ALA A 71 12.11 -1.19 8.65
CA ALA A 71 12.12 -0.54 7.33
C ALA A 71 13.49 -0.60 6.64
N GLN A 72 14.57 -0.60 7.41
CA GLN A 72 15.94 -0.62 6.90
C GLN A 72 16.36 -1.98 6.35
N VAL A 73 15.59 -3.05 6.64
CA VAL A 73 15.87 -4.42 6.15
C VAL A 73 15.51 -4.56 4.67
N MET A 74 14.41 -3.96 4.24
CA MET A 74 13.89 -4.16 2.89
C MET A 74 14.85 -3.63 1.82
N ASP A 75 15.03 -4.36 0.71
CA ASP A 75 15.72 -3.80 -0.45
C ASP A 75 14.95 -2.60 -1.00
N VAL A 76 13.61 -2.69 -0.99
CA VAL A 76 12.68 -1.65 -1.41
C VAL A 76 11.67 -1.40 -0.29
N PRO A 77 11.85 -0.38 0.54
CA PRO A 77 10.86 -0.03 1.56
C PRO A 77 9.54 0.42 0.92
N GLY A 78 8.44 -0.26 1.28
CA GLY A 78 7.09 0.05 0.83
C GLY A 78 6.26 0.71 1.93
N TYR A 79 5.65 1.86 1.65
CA TYR A 79 4.77 2.55 2.59
C TYR A 79 3.32 2.49 2.11
N ASN A 80 2.43 2.02 3.00
CA ASN A 80 1.00 2.02 2.78
C ASN A 80 0.38 3.29 3.37
N TYR A 81 -0.25 4.13 2.53
CA TYR A 81 -1.02 5.33 2.92
C TYR A 81 -0.27 6.36 3.77
N ARG A 82 1.06 6.43 3.69
CA ARG A 82 1.88 7.30 4.55
C ARG A 82 2.65 8.36 3.76
N VAL A 83 2.03 8.89 2.69
CA VAL A 83 2.65 9.92 1.84
C VAL A 83 3.12 11.15 2.63
N HIS A 84 2.40 11.52 3.68
CA HIS A 84 2.79 12.62 4.59
C HIS A 84 4.06 12.32 5.42
N ARG A 85 4.53 11.07 5.44
CA ARG A 85 5.75 10.64 6.14
C ARG A 85 6.95 10.44 5.22
N TYR A 86 6.77 10.62 3.93
CA TYR A 86 7.82 10.33 2.94
C TYR A 86 9.07 11.16 3.15
N ASP A 87 8.93 12.48 3.34
CA ASP A 87 10.05 13.40 3.51
C ASP A 87 10.86 13.17 4.81
N ASP A 88 10.25 12.63 5.83
CA ASP A 88 10.93 12.25 7.06
C ASP A 88 11.48 10.83 6.97
N GLY A 89 10.70 9.91 6.38
CA GLY A 89 11.10 8.52 6.21
C GLY A 89 12.39 8.38 5.41
N ILE A 90 12.49 9.08 4.28
CA ILE A 90 13.67 9.00 3.41
C ILE A 90 14.98 9.36 4.11
N LYS A 91 14.95 10.24 5.09
CA LYS A 91 16.14 10.65 5.88
C LYS A 91 16.65 9.55 6.80
N SER A 92 15.79 8.57 7.11
CA SER A 92 16.03 7.55 8.13
C SER A 92 16.30 6.17 7.56
N ILE A 93 16.18 6.00 6.25
CA ILE A 93 16.40 4.71 5.56
C ILE A 93 17.65 4.76 4.67
N PRO A 94 18.51 3.73 4.72
CA PRO A 94 19.76 3.73 3.96
C PRO A 94 19.56 3.58 2.46
N GLN A 95 18.41 3.08 2.02
CA GLN A 95 18.09 2.85 0.62
C GLN A 95 17.97 4.14 -0.20
N GLN A 96 17.54 5.23 0.45
CA GLN A 96 17.37 6.55 -0.17
C GLN A 96 16.33 6.58 -1.30
N PHE A 97 15.36 5.66 -1.28
CA PHE A 97 14.17 5.66 -2.13
C PHE A 97 13.02 4.93 -1.42
N LEU A 98 11.79 5.19 -1.85
CA LEU A 98 10.55 4.63 -1.32
C LEU A 98 9.63 4.16 -2.44
N LEU A 99 8.83 3.14 -2.13
CA LEU A 99 7.71 2.68 -2.94
C LEU A 99 6.40 3.02 -2.21
N GLY A 100 5.43 3.58 -2.90
CA GLY A 100 4.03 3.60 -2.44
C GLY A 100 3.42 2.22 -2.64
N SER A 101 3.55 1.34 -1.65
CA SER A 101 3.09 -0.05 -1.78
C SER A 101 1.58 -0.19 -1.76
N GLU A 102 0.87 0.74 -1.08
CA GLU A 102 -0.56 0.98 -1.21
C GLU A 102 -0.82 2.48 -1.07
N THR A 103 -1.54 3.06 -2.01
CA THR A 103 -1.79 4.51 -2.04
C THR A 103 -3.25 4.83 -2.31
N ALA A 104 -3.62 6.09 -2.15
CA ALA A 104 -4.96 6.65 -2.28
C ALA A 104 -5.98 6.02 -1.33
N SER A 105 -6.56 4.86 -1.66
CA SER A 105 -7.69 4.27 -0.91
C SER A 105 -8.89 5.24 -0.85
N THR A 106 -9.16 5.90 -1.95
CA THR A 106 -10.30 6.78 -2.15
C THR A 106 -11.55 5.94 -2.37
N VAL A 107 -12.68 6.35 -1.81
CA VAL A 107 -13.93 5.61 -1.92
C VAL A 107 -14.89 6.29 -2.89
N SER A 108 -15.51 5.52 -3.77
CA SER A 108 -16.52 6.01 -4.71
C SER A 108 -17.51 4.93 -5.12
N SER A 109 -18.75 5.33 -5.45
CA SER A 109 -19.81 4.46 -5.96
C SER A 109 -20.22 4.93 -7.35
N ARG A 110 -20.00 4.11 -8.37
CA ARG A 110 -20.34 4.49 -9.75
C ARG A 110 -21.80 4.93 -9.91
N GLY A 111 -22.00 6.12 -10.47
CA GLY A 111 -23.32 6.66 -10.77
C GLY A 111 -24.09 7.25 -9.58
N VAL A 112 -23.46 7.38 -8.41
CA VAL A 112 -24.05 8.01 -7.23
C VAL A 112 -23.48 9.42 -7.07
N TYR A 113 -24.36 10.42 -6.95
CA TYR A 113 -23.95 11.82 -6.85
C TYR A 113 -24.53 12.43 -5.58
N LYS A 114 -23.65 12.80 -4.65
CA LYS A 114 -23.97 13.43 -3.38
C LYS A 114 -23.66 14.94 -3.44
N PHE A 115 -24.53 15.73 -2.89
CA PHE A 115 -24.41 17.20 -2.87
C PHE A 115 -24.54 17.75 -1.47
N PRO A 116 -23.85 18.85 -1.10
CA PRO A 116 -22.84 19.54 -1.91
C PRO A 116 -21.57 18.70 -2.11
N VAL A 117 -20.88 18.88 -3.25
CA VAL A 117 -19.58 18.26 -3.48
C VAL A 117 -18.54 18.94 -2.59
N GLN A 118 -17.89 18.19 -1.73
CA GLN A 118 -16.83 18.67 -0.84
C GLN A 118 -15.93 17.53 -0.40
N LEU A 119 -14.70 17.85 -0.05
CA LEU A 119 -13.78 16.87 0.54
C LEU A 119 -14.35 16.38 1.88
N ARG A 120 -14.40 15.06 2.05
CA ARG A 120 -15.04 14.44 3.22
C ARG A 120 -14.27 13.23 3.71
N PRO A 121 -13.24 13.43 4.55
CA PRO A 121 -12.50 12.33 5.13
C PRO A 121 -13.38 11.53 6.12
N GLY A 122 -13.31 10.20 6.03
CA GLY A 122 -13.99 9.30 6.94
C GLY A 122 -15.51 9.31 6.87
N VAL A 123 -16.09 9.77 5.76
CA VAL A 123 -17.55 9.90 5.64
C VAL A 123 -18.22 8.57 5.34
N THR A 124 -19.31 8.32 6.04
CA THR A 124 -20.28 7.27 5.73
C THR A 124 -21.66 7.88 5.53
N TYR A 125 -22.43 7.34 4.59
CA TYR A 125 -23.82 7.74 4.34
C TYR A 125 -24.80 6.66 4.77
N ALA A 126 -25.99 7.08 5.22
CA ALA A 126 -27.01 6.16 5.71
C ALA A 126 -27.51 5.14 4.67
N ASP A 127 -27.34 5.43 3.39
CA ASP A 127 -27.68 4.52 2.29
C ASP A 127 -26.53 3.54 1.94
N GLY A 128 -25.39 3.62 2.62
CA GLY A 128 -24.21 2.78 2.37
C GLY A 128 -23.61 2.98 0.99
N GLN A 129 -23.62 4.20 0.45
CA GLN A 129 -23.07 4.57 -0.84
C GLN A 129 -22.11 5.73 -0.68
N CYS A 130 -21.02 5.73 -1.45
CA CYS A 130 -20.13 6.88 -1.59
C CYS A 130 -20.54 7.73 -2.79
N SER A 131 -20.04 8.95 -2.88
CA SER A 131 -20.21 9.77 -4.09
C SER A 131 -19.33 9.23 -5.22
N SER A 132 -19.72 9.46 -6.47
CA SER A 132 -18.89 9.20 -7.66
C SER A 132 -17.77 10.21 -7.86
N TYR A 133 -17.74 11.27 -7.06
CA TYR A 133 -16.62 12.22 -7.06
C TYR A 133 -15.51 11.66 -6.16
N ASP A 134 -14.26 11.70 -6.58
CA ASP A 134 -13.10 11.24 -5.82
C ASP A 134 -12.75 12.21 -4.67
N THR A 135 -13.72 12.50 -3.82
CA THR A 135 -13.63 13.48 -2.72
C THR A 135 -13.81 12.85 -1.35
N GLU A 136 -14.04 11.55 -1.29
CA GLU A 136 -14.29 10.82 -0.06
C GLU A 136 -13.19 9.79 0.16
N TYR A 137 -12.62 9.74 1.35
CA TYR A 137 -11.52 8.86 1.70
C TYR A 137 -11.52 8.49 3.18
N CYS A 138 -10.84 7.41 3.53
CA CYS A 138 -10.75 6.93 4.90
C CYS A 138 -9.76 7.77 5.73
N PRO A 139 -9.85 7.71 7.09
CA PRO A 139 -8.96 8.51 7.96
C PRO A 139 -7.46 8.27 7.77
N TRP A 140 -7.08 7.11 7.24
CA TRP A 140 -5.69 6.73 6.99
C TRP A 140 -5.19 7.07 5.59
N SER A 141 -6.07 7.51 4.69
CA SER A 141 -5.82 7.70 3.27
C SER A 141 -5.96 9.16 2.84
N CYS A 142 -5.91 9.42 1.55
CA CYS A 142 -6.10 10.73 0.97
C CYS A 142 -6.73 10.64 -0.43
N THR A 143 -6.89 11.78 -1.10
CA THR A 143 -7.37 11.78 -2.48
C THR A 143 -6.28 11.30 -3.45
N PRO A 144 -6.63 10.81 -4.64
CA PRO A 144 -5.64 10.44 -5.65
C PRO A 144 -4.73 11.59 -6.04
N ASP A 145 -5.28 12.81 -6.15
CA ASP A 145 -4.52 14.01 -6.51
C ASP A 145 -3.43 14.32 -5.48
N ASP A 146 -3.74 14.19 -4.18
CA ASP A 146 -2.76 14.41 -3.11
C ASP A 146 -1.63 13.38 -3.16
N ASP A 147 -1.97 12.11 -3.36
CA ASP A 147 -0.98 11.04 -3.49
C ASP A 147 -0.08 11.22 -4.71
N PHE A 148 -0.67 11.45 -5.87
CA PHE A 148 0.07 11.56 -7.13
C PHE A 148 0.98 12.78 -7.13
N LEU A 149 0.51 13.92 -6.63
CA LEU A 149 1.31 15.12 -6.51
C LEU A 149 2.55 14.90 -5.63
N ILE A 150 2.38 14.25 -4.48
CA ILE A 150 3.49 13.95 -3.58
C ILE A 150 4.49 12.99 -4.23
N GLN A 151 4.01 11.98 -4.95
CA GLN A 151 4.87 11.03 -5.66
C GLN A 151 5.65 11.70 -6.79
N ASP A 152 4.97 12.47 -7.63
CA ASP A 152 5.56 13.10 -8.82
C ASP A 152 6.61 14.18 -8.48
N ASP A 153 6.44 14.86 -7.35
CA ASP A 153 7.36 15.92 -6.89
C ASP A 153 8.65 15.38 -6.26
N ARG A 154 8.80 14.06 -6.10
CA ARG A 154 9.92 13.43 -5.40
C ARG A 154 10.63 12.40 -6.26
N GLU A 155 11.79 12.78 -6.81
CA GLU A 155 12.59 11.92 -7.69
C GLU A 155 13.04 10.59 -7.05
N TRP A 156 13.03 10.50 -5.72
CA TRP A 156 13.41 9.31 -4.98
C TRP A 156 12.24 8.35 -4.71
N THR A 157 11.01 8.69 -5.10
CA THR A 157 9.92 7.73 -5.14
C THR A 157 10.00 6.91 -6.42
N ILE A 158 9.90 5.58 -6.29
CA ILE A 158 10.06 4.68 -7.44
C ILE A 158 8.74 4.23 -8.06
N GLY A 159 7.65 4.84 -7.63
CA GLY A 159 6.29 4.58 -8.11
C GLY A 159 5.34 4.17 -7.00
N GLN A 160 4.14 3.75 -7.40
CA GLN A 160 3.08 3.42 -6.47
C GLN A 160 2.13 2.35 -7.00
N PHE A 161 1.46 1.68 -6.07
CA PHE A 161 0.34 0.78 -6.32
C PHE A 161 -0.90 1.33 -5.65
N VAL A 162 -1.86 1.78 -6.45
CA VAL A 162 -3.11 2.33 -5.94
C VAL A 162 -3.99 1.22 -5.37
N TRP A 163 -4.48 1.40 -4.14
CA TRP A 163 -5.51 0.55 -3.57
C TRP A 163 -6.88 1.09 -3.95
N THR A 164 -7.67 0.49 -4.85
CA THR A 164 -7.35 -0.78 -5.51
C THR A 164 -7.95 -0.79 -6.92
N GLY A 165 -7.65 -1.81 -7.72
CA GLY A 165 -8.13 -1.89 -9.09
C GLY A 165 -9.65 -2.09 -9.21
N PHE A 166 -10.21 -2.93 -8.35
CA PHE A 166 -11.64 -3.30 -8.38
C PHE A 166 -12.26 -3.22 -7.00
N ASP A 167 -13.53 -2.88 -6.93
CA ASP A 167 -14.32 -3.12 -5.73
C ASP A 167 -14.33 -4.62 -5.41
N TYR A 168 -14.45 -4.98 -4.13
CA TYR A 168 -14.45 -6.37 -3.70
C TYR A 168 -15.47 -6.61 -2.58
N LEU A 169 -15.87 -7.88 -2.43
CA LEU A 169 -16.78 -8.33 -1.39
C LEU A 169 -16.01 -8.93 -0.21
N GLY A 170 -16.65 -8.94 0.96
CA GLY A 170 -16.12 -9.57 2.16
C GLY A 170 -15.46 -8.63 3.15
N GLU A 171 -15.02 -7.48 2.73
CA GLU A 171 -14.50 -6.40 3.58
C GLU A 171 -15.16 -5.08 3.17
N PRO A 172 -16.22 -4.66 3.87
CA PRO A 172 -17.06 -3.55 3.42
C PRO A 172 -16.54 -2.17 3.84
N THR A 173 -15.31 -2.00 4.25
CA THR A 173 -14.73 -0.70 4.63
C THR A 173 -15.04 0.37 3.55
N PRO A 174 -15.49 1.60 3.90
CA PRO A 174 -15.62 2.13 5.27
C PRO A 174 -16.98 1.85 5.94
N TYR A 175 -17.76 0.90 5.44
CA TYR A 175 -19.12 0.58 5.91
C TYR A 175 -19.17 -0.68 6.77
N ASP A 176 -18.21 -0.87 7.66
CA ASP A 176 -18.04 -2.08 8.49
C ASP A 176 -19.24 -2.38 9.40
N GLU A 177 -19.97 -1.33 9.80
CA GLU A 177 -21.16 -1.43 10.66
C GLU A 177 -22.44 -1.81 9.89
N TYR A 178 -22.35 -1.94 8.56
CA TYR A 178 -23.51 -2.23 7.73
C TYR A 178 -23.77 -3.73 7.59
N TRP A 179 -25.03 -4.11 7.79
CA TRP A 179 -25.51 -5.45 7.47
C TRP A 179 -26.76 -5.38 6.57
N PRO A 180 -26.85 -6.18 5.51
CA PRO A 180 -25.80 -7.08 4.97
C PRO A 180 -24.61 -6.32 4.42
N SER A 181 -23.43 -6.96 4.45
CA SER A 181 -22.18 -6.41 3.90
C SER A 181 -22.35 -6.01 2.45
N ARG A 182 -21.73 -4.88 2.11
CA ARG A 182 -21.70 -4.32 0.75
C ARG A 182 -20.31 -4.44 0.15
N SER A 183 -20.07 -3.77 -0.94
CA SER A 183 -18.76 -3.64 -1.55
C SER A 183 -17.82 -2.76 -0.71
N SER A 184 -16.51 -2.91 -0.89
CA SER A 184 -15.48 -2.06 -0.30
C SER A 184 -15.47 -0.62 -0.81
N TYR A 185 -15.87 -0.38 -2.05
CA TYR A 185 -15.88 0.92 -2.74
C TYR A 185 -14.51 1.55 -3.04
N PHE A 186 -13.40 0.87 -2.82
CA PHE A 186 -12.04 1.37 -3.08
C PHE A 186 -11.58 1.23 -4.54
N GLY A 187 -12.26 0.41 -5.33
CA GLY A 187 -11.87 0.14 -6.70
C GLY A 187 -11.95 1.37 -7.61
N ILE A 188 -11.01 1.50 -8.53
CA ILE A 188 -11.17 2.40 -9.70
C ILE A 188 -12.21 1.83 -10.69
N CYS A 189 -12.46 0.53 -10.62
CA CYS A 189 -13.59 -0.13 -11.27
C CYS A 189 -14.55 -0.72 -10.22
N ASP A 190 -15.83 -0.77 -10.56
CA ASP A 190 -16.84 -1.42 -9.72
C ASP A 190 -16.75 -2.96 -9.78
N LEU A 191 -17.64 -3.65 -9.04
CA LEU A 191 -17.72 -5.12 -9.03
C LEU A 191 -18.00 -5.76 -10.39
N ALA A 192 -18.55 -5.02 -11.34
CA ALA A 192 -18.79 -5.47 -12.71
C ALA A 192 -17.62 -5.17 -13.65
N GLY A 193 -16.53 -4.57 -13.14
CA GLY A 193 -15.37 -4.19 -13.93
C GLY A 193 -15.57 -2.90 -14.75
N LEU A 194 -16.57 -2.10 -14.41
CA LEU A 194 -16.82 -0.82 -15.09
C LEU A 194 -16.11 0.32 -14.36
N PRO A 195 -15.46 1.26 -15.07
CA PRO A 195 -14.82 2.41 -14.45
C PRO A 195 -15.81 3.27 -13.66
N LYS A 196 -15.35 3.79 -12.54
CA LYS A 196 -16.12 4.72 -11.69
C LYS A 196 -15.79 6.17 -11.97
#